data_39f882cf2d11880ff563a7ddd1a92367
#
_entry.id   39f882cf2d11880ff563a7ddd1a92367
#
_cell.length_a   1.000
_cell.length_b   1.000
_cell.length_c   1.000
_cell.angle_alpha   90.00
_cell.angle_beta   90.00
_cell.angle_gamma   90.00
#
_symmetry.space_group_name_H-M   'P 1'
#
loop_
_entity.id
_entity.type
_entity.pdbx_description
1 polymer ?
#
loop_
_entity_poly.entity_id
_entity_poly.type
_entity_poly.pdbx_seq_one_letter_code
_entity_poly.pdbx_strand_id
1 'polypeptide(L)'
;MEVLGPILGIVMQLAFFGLIAWVIVRLLGHRREAGEEVEVDRATSVRRLVVYGLMLVTLILGAVGATMIGLTVLTSGWSDEERTALALGLAFTLVAGPAYAFLLRFARCRLRDDVGERTSLAWAAYLNIALASSLIVSTVMANNFLAGVFGVDDFEWRDIAPLIVWAAVWAMHWFWLRPAYGLPGDLHLAIGSLTGVVTMVIGLGGVTYVAGDEISASVVERLPAGHESPELATWLIATAVGALVWAW
;
A
#
# COMPACT_ATOMS: atom_id res chain seq x y z
N MET A 1 -15.33 18.79 -12.35
CA MET A 1 -13.87 18.56 -12.11
C MET A 1 -13.58 17.48 -11.05
N GLU A 2 -14.60 16.99 -10.35
CA GLU A 2 -14.44 16.01 -9.25
C GLU A 2 -14.02 14.58 -9.66
N VAL A 3 -14.23 14.18 -10.92
CA VAL A 3 -13.91 12.83 -11.39
C VAL A 3 -12.43 12.67 -11.81
N LEU A 4 -11.75 13.78 -12.13
CA LEU A 4 -10.37 13.76 -12.59
C LEU A 4 -9.35 13.37 -11.48
N GLY A 5 -9.60 13.76 -10.24
CA GLY A 5 -8.72 13.47 -9.11
C GLY A 5 -8.56 11.96 -8.84
N PRO A 6 -9.66 11.21 -8.66
CA PRO A 6 -9.60 9.75 -8.48
C PRO A 6 -8.98 9.01 -9.67
N ILE A 7 -9.30 9.43 -10.91
CA ILE A 7 -8.73 8.81 -12.11
C ILE A 7 -7.22 9.06 -12.17
N LEU A 8 -6.77 10.28 -11.88
CA LEU A 8 -5.34 10.61 -11.85
C LEU A 8 -4.61 9.82 -10.76
N GLY A 9 -5.25 9.64 -9.60
CA GLY A 9 -4.74 8.80 -8.51
C GLY A 9 -4.52 7.35 -8.94
N ILE A 10 -5.51 6.75 -9.61
CA ILE A 10 -5.42 5.38 -10.13
C ILE A 10 -4.34 5.27 -11.20
N VAL A 11 -4.26 6.23 -12.13
CA VAL A 11 -3.23 6.24 -13.19
C VAL A 11 -1.84 6.38 -12.59
N MET A 12 -1.66 7.26 -11.61
CA MET A 12 -0.39 7.42 -10.88
C MET A 12 0.00 6.14 -10.13
N GLN A 13 -0.95 5.48 -9.47
CA GLN A 13 -0.71 4.18 -8.83
C GLN A 13 -0.29 3.11 -9.83
N LEU A 14 -1.01 2.97 -10.94
CA LEU A 14 -0.67 2.01 -11.99
C LEU A 14 0.70 2.30 -12.62
N ALA A 15 1.02 3.57 -12.86
CA ALA A 15 2.34 3.98 -13.36
C ALA A 15 3.45 3.68 -12.35
N PHE A 16 3.21 3.91 -11.06
CA PHE A 16 4.15 3.60 -9.99
C PHE A 16 4.39 2.08 -9.86
N PHE A 17 3.34 1.27 -9.89
CA PHE A 17 3.48 -0.18 -9.88
C PHE A 17 4.13 -0.72 -11.16
N GLY A 18 3.82 -0.12 -12.32
CA GLY A 18 4.49 -0.43 -13.58
C GLY A 18 5.98 -0.11 -13.53
N LEU A 19 6.37 1.01 -12.93
CA LEU A 19 7.76 1.39 -12.73
C LEU A 19 8.49 0.44 -11.78
N ILE A 20 7.88 0.09 -10.66
CA ILE A 20 8.44 -0.89 -9.71
C ILE A 20 8.63 -2.25 -10.40
N ALA A 21 7.62 -2.74 -11.10
CA ALA A 21 7.71 -3.98 -11.84
C ALA A 21 8.81 -3.94 -12.90
N TRP A 22 8.94 -2.82 -13.64
CA TRP A 22 9.99 -2.62 -14.64
C TRP A 22 11.39 -2.58 -14.01
N VAL A 23 11.57 -1.87 -12.89
CA VAL A 23 12.83 -1.81 -12.13
C VAL A 23 13.21 -3.21 -11.62
N ILE A 24 12.26 -3.95 -11.07
CA ILE A 24 12.47 -5.34 -10.60
C ILE A 24 12.92 -6.21 -11.77
N VAL A 25 12.22 -6.15 -12.90
CA VAL A 25 12.57 -6.93 -14.11
C VAL A 25 13.96 -6.56 -14.62
N ARG A 26 14.30 -5.28 -14.62
CA ARG A 26 15.61 -4.80 -15.12
C ARG A 26 16.76 -5.16 -14.17
N LEU A 27 16.58 -4.98 -12.85
CA LEU A 27 17.61 -5.33 -11.86
C LEU A 27 17.88 -6.84 -11.81
N LEU A 28 16.85 -7.65 -11.97
CA LEU A 28 16.99 -9.10 -11.98
C LEU A 28 17.40 -9.64 -13.35
N GLY A 29 17.12 -8.91 -14.44
CA GLY A 29 17.62 -9.23 -15.78
C GLY A 29 19.14 -9.11 -15.87
N HIS A 30 19.76 -8.10 -15.24
CA HIS A 30 21.21 -7.92 -15.21
C HIS A 30 21.97 -9.03 -14.47
N ARG A 31 21.35 -9.72 -13.52
CA ARG A 31 21.96 -10.90 -12.86
C ARG A 31 22.00 -12.14 -13.74
N ARG A 32 21.18 -12.21 -14.81
CA ARG A 32 21.16 -13.33 -15.76
C ARG A 32 22.30 -13.30 -16.77
N GLU A 33 22.90 -12.15 -17.03
CA GLU A 33 24.03 -12.04 -17.97
C GLU A 33 25.36 -12.55 -17.37
N ALA A 34 25.37 -12.87 -16.08
CA ALA A 34 26.57 -13.38 -15.38
C ALA A 34 26.70 -14.92 -15.35
N GLY A 35 26.14 -15.65 -16.30
CA GLY A 35 26.69 -16.95 -16.71
C GLY A 35 26.11 -18.20 -16.11
N GLU A 36 24.79 -18.36 -15.96
CA GLU A 36 24.17 -19.68 -15.92
C GLU A 36 23.01 -19.76 -16.93
N GLU A 37 23.27 -20.43 -18.06
CA GLU A 37 22.23 -20.87 -19.01
C GLU A 37 21.36 -21.97 -18.36
N VAL A 38 20.45 -21.56 -17.47
CA VAL A 38 19.31 -22.42 -17.16
C VAL A 38 18.28 -22.14 -18.24
N GLU A 39 18.11 -23.08 -19.15
CA GLU A 39 17.02 -23.11 -20.14
C GLU A 39 15.68 -23.15 -19.42
N VAL A 40 15.25 -21.99 -18.94
CA VAL A 40 13.94 -21.86 -18.30
C VAL A 40 12.91 -21.98 -19.39
N ASP A 41 12.18 -23.09 -19.39
CA ASP A 41 11.07 -23.33 -20.30
C ASP A 41 10.14 -22.10 -20.33
N ARG A 42 9.99 -21.51 -21.52
CA ARG A 42 9.16 -20.32 -21.74
C ARG A 42 7.73 -20.53 -21.24
N ALA A 43 7.17 -21.72 -21.41
CA ALA A 43 5.83 -22.05 -20.95
C ALA A 43 5.71 -21.93 -19.41
N THR A 44 6.70 -22.40 -18.68
CA THR A 44 6.76 -22.28 -17.21
C THR A 44 6.86 -20.82 -16.77
N SER A 45 7.66 -20.00 -17.46
CA SER A 45 7.78 -18.56 -17.14
C SER A 45 6.47 -17.80 -17.39
N VAL A 46 5.78 -18.07 -18.50
CA VAL A 46 4.48 -17.45 -18.80
C VAL A 46 3.42 -17.89 -17.79
N ARG A 47 3.35 -19.17 -17.45
CA ARG A 47 2.44 -19.68 -16.43
C ARG A 47 2.64 -18.96 -15.10
N ARG A 48 3.89 -18.82 -14.63
CA ARG A 48 4.24 -18.12 -13.39
C ARG A 48 3.75 -16.68 -13.41
N LEU A 49 4.04 -15.96 -14.49
CA LEU A 49 3.60 -14.59 -14.66
C LEU A 49 2.08 -14.45 -14.60
N VAL A 50 1.35 -15.32 -15.30
CA VAL A 50 -0.12 -15.32 -15.31
C VAL A 50 -0.69 -15.61 -13.91
N VAL A 51 -0.21 -16.66 -13.25
CA VAL A 51 -0.72 -17.07 -11.93
C VAL A 51 -0.47 -15.97 -10.89
N TYR A 52 0.76 -15.47 -10.78
CA TYR A 52 1.08 -14.43 -9.78
C TYR A 52 0.52 -13.07 -10.15
N GLY A 53 0.37 -12.76 -11.44
CA GLY A 53 -0.35 -11.56 -11.89
C GLY A 53 -1.83 -11.62 -11.52
N LEU A 54 -2.50 -12.73 -11.75
CA LEU A 54 -3.90 -12.92 -11.33
C LEU A 54 -4.06 -12.90 -9.81
N MET A 55 -3.10 -13.48 -9.06
CA MET A 55 -3.09 -13.38 -7.60
C MET A 55 -3.03 -11.93 -7.13
N LEU A 56 -2.18 -11.12 -7.75
CA LEU A 56 -2.06 -9.69 -7.40
C LEU A 56 -3.36 -8.93 -7.71
N VAL A 57 -3.93 -9.12 -8.89
CA VAL A 57 -5.19 -8.47 -9.28
C VAL A 57 -6.32 -8.86 -8.34
N THR A 58 -6.50 -10.16 -8.05
CA THR A 58 -7.55 -10.63 -7.16
C THR A 58 -7.32 -10.20 -5.72
N LEU A 59 -6.08 -10.11 -5.24
CA LEU A 59 -5.74 -9.55 -3.94
C LEU A 59 -6.18 -8.09 -3.82
N ILE A 60 -5.80 -7.25 -4.80
CA ILE A 60 -6.14 -5.83 -4.80
C ILE A 60 -7.65 -5.63 -4.88
N LEU A 61 -8.35 -6.31 -5.79
CA LEU A 61 -9.80 -6.23 -5.91
C LEU A 61 -10.50 -6.68 -4.62
N GLY A 62 -10.04 -7.78 -4.01
CA GLY A 62 -10.57 -8.26 -2.75
C GLY A 62 -10.35 -7.29 -1.59
N ALA A 63 -9.16 -6.68 -1.49
CA ALA A 63 -8.85 -5.70 -0.47
C ALA A 63 -9.67 -4.40 -0.65
N VAL A 64 -9.78 -3.90 -1.89
CA VAL A 64 -10.65 -2.76 -2.22
C VAL A 64 -12.10 -3.06 -1.88
N GLY A 65 -12.61 -4.24 -2.27
CA GLY A 65 -13.97 -4.66 -1.93
C GLY A 65 -14.22 -4.72 -0.41
N ALA A 66 -13.29 -5.32 0.34
CA ALA A 66 -13.36 -5.37 1.79
C ALA A 66 -13.32 -3.98 2.43
N THR A 67 -12.50 -3.08 1.90
CA THR A 67 -12.45 -1.67 2.33
C THR A 67 -13.79 -0.97 2.10
N MET A 68 -14.39 -1.11 0.91
CA MET A 68 -15.70 -0.52 0.59
C MET A 68 -16.80 -1.05 1.52
N ILE A 69 -16.82 -2.35 1.80
CA ILE A 69 -17.75 -2.93 2.77
C ILE A 69 -17.54 -2.32 4.15
N GLY A 70 -16.30 -2.27 4.63
CA GLY A 70 -15.96 -1.72 5.94
C GLY A 70 -16.36 -0.25 6.09
N LEU A 71 -16.04 0.58 5.09
CA LEU A 71 -16.45 1.98 5.04
C LEU A 71 -17.98 2.13 5.14
N THR A 72 -18.74 1.35 4.36
CA THR A 72 -20.20 1.46 4.33
C THR A 72 -20.86 0.92 5.60
N VAL A 73 -20.35 -0.19 6.16
CA VAL A 73 -20.95 -0.81 7.36
C VAL A 73 -20.73 0.08 8.60
N LEU A 74 -19.65 0.83 8.65
CA LEU A 74 -19.33 1.73 9.77
C LEU A 74 -19.95 3.13 9.61
N THR A 75 -20.61 3.42 8.51
CA THR A 75 -21.31 4.71 8.31
C THR A 75 -22.66 4.72 9.01
N SER A 76 -23.04 5.86 9.58
CA SER A 76 -24.27 6.05 10.34
C SER A 76 -25.54 6.35 9.50
N GLY A 77 -25.48 6.23 8.19
CA GLY A 77 -26.58 6.48 7.26
C GLY A 77 -26.45 5.67 5.98
N TRP A 78 -27.55 5.44 5.25
CA TRP A 78 -27.54 4.63 4.03
C TRP A 78 -28.07 5.47 2.87
N SER A 79 -27.21 6.27 2.27
CA SER A 79 -27.46 6.96 1.01
C SER A 79 -27.45 5.96 -0.18
N ASP A 80 -27.95 6.39 -1.33
CA ASP A 80 -27.90 5.55 -2.53
C ASP A 80 -26.46 5.31 -3.01
N GLU A 81 -25.55 6.24 -2.76
CA GLU A 81 -24.13 6.08 -3.04
C GLU A 81 -23.50 4.99 -2.16
N GLU A 82 -23.84 4.96 -0.87
CA GLU A 82 -23.35 3.95 0.07
C GLU A 82 -23.88 2.55 -0.26
N ARG A 83 -25.14 2.45 -0.68
CA ARG A 83 -25.71 1.17 -1.17
C ARG A 83 -24.98 0.67 -2.42
N THR A 84 -24.66 1.57 -3.33
CA THR A 84 -23.89 1.24 -4.54
C THR A 84 -22.47 0.81 -4.19
N ALA A 85 -21.80 1.53 -3.28
CA ALA A 85 -20.47 1.17 -2.78
C ALA A 85 -20.49 -0.21 -2.10
N LEU A 86 -21.48 -0.50 -1.25
CA LEU A 86 -21.65 -1.81 -0.63
C LEU A 86 -21.84 -2.92 -1.67
N ALA A 87 -22.70 -2.70 -2.67
CA ALA A 87 -22.96 -3.68 -3.72
C ALA A 87 -21.68 -3.99 -4.51
N LEU A 88 -20.91 -2.97 -4.88
CA LEU A 88 -19.61 -3.12 -5.55
C LEU A 88 -18.60 -3.81 -4.64
N GLY A 89 -18.52 -3.42 -3.38
CA GLY A 89 -17.64 -4.03 -2.37
C GLY A 89 -17.93 -5.52 -2.20
N LEU A 90 -19.20 -5.88 -2.09
CA LEU A 90 -19.63 -7.29 -2.04
C LEU A 90 -19.30 -8.03 -3.32
N ALA A 91 -19.57 -7.45 -4.50
CA ALA A 91 -19.26 -8.08 -5.77
C ALA A 91 -17.74 -8.36 -5.90
N PHE A 92 -16.88 -7.38 -5.57
CA PHE A 92 -15.44 -7.56 -5.61
C PHE A 92 -14.98 -8.61 -4.60
N THR A 93 -15.45 -8.56 -3.36
CA THR A 93 -15.02 -9.50 -2.31
C THR A 93 -15.48 -10.91 -2.61
N LEU A 94 -16.74 -11.11 -3.05
CA LEU A 94 -17.29 -12.43 -3.35
C LEU A 94 -16.69 -13.08 -4.59
N VAL A 95 -16.21 -12.29 -5.55
CA VAL A 95 -15.55 -12.82 -6.75
C VAL A 95 -14.06 -12.95 -6.52
N ALA A 96 -13.40 -11.89 -6.06
CA ALA A 96 -11.95 -11.86 -5.94
C ALA A 96 -11.45 -12.67 -4.73
N GLY A 97 -12.19 -12.71 -3.63
CA GLY A 97 -11.80 -13.46 -2.43
C GLY A 97 -11.60 -14.96 -2.67
N PRO A 98 -12.63 -15.67 -3.15
CA PRO A 98 -12.50 -17.09 -3.51
C PRO A 98 -11.46 -17.35 -4.61
N ALA A 99 -11.40 -16.48 -5.63
CA ALA A 99 -10.40 -16.60 -6.69
C ALA A 99 -8.97 -16.46 -6.13
N TYR A 100 -8.73 -15.48 -5.27
CA TYR A 100 -7.45 -15.32 -4.59
C TYR A 100 -7.11 -16.52 -3.71
N ALA A 101 -8.07 -17.00 -2.91
CA ALA A 101 -7.85 -18.16 -2.04
C ALA A 101 -7.49 -19.43 -2.84
N PHE A 102 -8.15 -19.64 -3.97
CA PHE A 102 -7.85 -20.74 -4.88
C PHE A 102 -6.44 -20.59 -5.47
N LEU A 103 -6.11 -19.44 -6.02
CA LEU A 103 -4.78 -19.16 -6.61
C LEU A 103 -3.68 -19.27 -5.55
N LEU A 104 -3.91 -18.75 -4.34
CA LEU A 104 -2.97 -18.86 -3.23
C LEU A 104 -2.74 -20.32 -2.82
N ARG A 105 -3.81 -21.13 -2.76
CA ARG A 105 -3.69 -22.57 -2.50
C ARG A 105 -2.86 -23.27 -3.58
N PHE A 106 -3.17 -22.96 -4.85
CA PHE A 106 -2.44 -23.51 -5.99
C PHE A 106 -0.95 -23.11 -5.95
N ALA A 107 -0.67 -21.82 -5.74
CA ALA A 107 0.69 -21.31 -5.64
C ALA A 107 1.45 -21.96 -4.48
N ARG A 108 0.81 -22.13 -3.31
CA ARG A 108 1.42 -22.78 -2.14
C ARG A 108 1.84 -24.22 -2.38
N CYS A 109 1.02 -24.99 -3.08
CA CYS A 109 1.41 -26.36 -3.48
C CYS A 109 2.67 -26.30 -4.34
N ARG A 110 2.70 -25.43 -5.35
CA ARG A 110 3.85 -25.28 -6.24
C ARG A 110 5.11 -24.79 -5.51
N LEU A 111 4.97 -23.78 -4.67
CA LEU A 111 6.06 -23.25 -3.85
C LEU A 111 6.63 -24.29 -2.88
N ARG A 112 5.81 -25.25 -2.42
CA ARG A 112 6.25 -26.34 -1.56
C ARG A 112 7.05 -27.38 -2.34
N ASP A 113 6.60 -27.72 -3.54
CA ASP A 113 7.10 -28.86 -4.30
C ASP A 113 8.28 -28.48 -5.23
N ASP A 114 8.40 -27.20 -5.62
CA ASP A 114 9.38 -26.72 -6.60
C ASP A 114 10.22 -25.56 -6.05
N VAL A 115 11.53 -25.81 -5.87
CA VAL A 115 12.49 -24.78 -5.45
C VAL A 115 12.62 -23.68 -6.50
N GLY A 116 12.54 -24.03 -7.81
CA GLY A 116 12.58 -23.04 -8.88
C GLY A 116 11.37 -22.11 -8.92
N GLU A 117 10.25 -22.52 -8.31
CA GLU A 117 9.09 -21.64 -8.11
C GLU A 117 9.38 -20.58 -7.05
N ARG A 118 10.03 -20.96 -5.93
CA ARG A 118 10.37 -20.03 -4.82
C ARG A 118 11.38 -18.97 -5.24
N THR A 119 12.29 -19.32 -6.12
CA THR A 119 13.33 -18.40 -6.64
C THR A 119 12.88 -17.67 -7.90
N SER A 120 11.65 -17.87 -8.35
CA SER A 120 11.13 -17.25 -9.57
C SER A 120 10.95 -15.75 -9.41
N LEU A 121 11.28 -15.01 -10.47
CA LEU A 121 11.06 -13.57 -10.55
C LEU A 121 9.58 -13.20 -10.35
N ALA A 122 8.66 -14.00 -10.88
CA ALA A 122 7.24 -13.74 -10.83
C ALA A 122 6.71 -13.82 -9.38
N TRP A 123 7.17 -14.82 -8.59
CA TRP A 123 6.86 -14.90 -7.16
C TRP A 123 7.46 -13.72 -6.38
N ALA A 124 8.73 -13.41 -6.61
CA ALA A 124 9.41 -12.29 -5.96
C ALA A 124 8.72 -10.96 -6.27
N ALA A 125 8.34 -10.73 -7.53
CA ALA A 125 7.62 -9.54 -7.95
C ALA A 125 6.24 -9.43 -7.27
N TYR A 126 5.44 -10.50 -7.31
CA TYR A 126 4.14 -10.55 -6.63
C TYR A 126 4.27 -10.15 -5.15
N LEU A 127 5.17 -10.81 -4.42
CA LEU A 127 5.28 -10.63 -2.98
C LEU A 127 5.79 -9.23 -2.61
N ASN A 128 6.78 -8.70 -3.36
CA ASN A 128 7.27 -7.34 -3.12
C ASN A 128 6.22 -6.27 -3.46
N ILE A 129 5.47 -6.44 -4.55
CA ILE A 129 4.40 -5.49 -4.91
C ILE A 129 3.27 -5.54 -3.86
N ALA A 130 2.85 -6.74 -3.42
CA ALA A 130 1.82 -6.89 -2.41
C ALA A 130 2.23 -6.25 -1.07
N LEU A 131 3.46 -6.49 -0.62
CA LEU A 131 4.01 -5.89 0.60
C LEU A 131 4.17 -4.38 0.49
N ALA A 132 4.72 -3.89 -0.62
CA ALA A 132 4.94 -2.45 -0.82
C ALA A 132 3.61 -1.68 -0.90
N SER A 133 2.67 -2.17 -1.72
CA SER A 133 1.37 -1.52 -1.87
C SER A 133 0.59 -1.49 -0.55
N SER A 134 0.53 -2.61 0.16
CA SER A 134 -0.18 -2.67 1.44
C SER A 134 0.47 -1.81 2.52
N LEU A 135 1.80 -1.72 2.57
CA LEU A 135 2.52 -0.83 3.50
C LEU A 135 2.24 0.64 3.19
N ILE A 136 2.35 1.05 1.92
CA ILE A 136 2.10 2.44 1.50
C ILE A 136 0.67 2.85 1.85
N VAL A 137 -0.33 2.02 1.48
CA VAL A 137 -1.72 2.32 1.77
C VAL A 137 -1.97 2.36 3.28
N SER A 138 -1.43 1.39 4.04
CA SER A 138 -1.55 1.39 5.51
C SER A 138 -0.94 2.63 6.14
N THR A 139 0.21 3.11 5.64
CA THR A 139 0.87 4.33 6.13
C THR A 139 0.00 5.56 5.90
N VAL A 140 -0.57 5.71 4.71
CA VAL A 140 -1.49 6.82 4.39
C VAL A 140 -2.74 6.76 5.25
N MET A 141 -3.36 5.58 5.38
CA MET A 141 -4.57 5.41 6.20
C MET A 141 -4.30 5.60 7.69
N ALA A 142 -3.11 5.22 8.17
CA ALA A 142 -2.70 5.50 9.55
C ALA A 142 -2.55 7.00 9.82
N ASN A 143 -1.97 7.76 8.88
CA ASN A 143 -1.90 9.22 9.00
C ASN A 143 -3.30 9.85 9.08
N ASN A 144 -4.21 9.48 8.17
CA ASN A 144 -5.57 10.02 8.15
C ASN A 144 -6.34 9.67 9.44
N PHE A 145 -6.27 8.40 9.87
CA PHE A 145 -6.89 7.96 11.10
C PHE A 145 -6.38 8.71 12.33
N LEU A 146 -5.06 8.88 12.45
CA LEU A 146 -4.47 9.62 13.56
C LEU A 146 -4.80 11.11 13.51
N ALA A 147 -4.85 11.72 12.31
CA ALA A 147 -5.29 13.11 12.16
C ALA A 147 -6.71 13.30 12.71
N GLY A 148 -7.64 12.39 12.40
CA GLY A 148 -8.98 12.39 13.00
C GLY A 148 -8.96 12.19 14.52
N VAL A 149 -8.20 11.21 15.03
CA VAL A 149 -8.11 10.95 16.49
C VAL A 149 -7.58 12.14 17.26
N PHE A 150 -6.62 12.87 16.69
CA PHE A 150 -6.06 14.07 17.34
C PHE A 150 -6.84 15.36 17.06
N GLY A 151 -7.99 15.27 16.40
CA GLY A 151 -8.90 16.40 16.17
C GLY A 151 -8.39 17.40 15.13
N VAL A 152 -7.49 16.96 14.23
CA VAL A 152 -7.02 17.75 13.09
C VAL A 152 -8.06 17.74 11.98
N ASP A 153 -8.65 16.57 11.73
CA ASP A 153 -9.73 16.34 10.79
C ASP A 153 -10.96 15.81 11.53
N ASP A 154 -12.11 15.84 10.88
CA ASP A 154 -13.33 15.22 11.42
C ASP A 154 -13.12 13.70 11.55
N PHE A 155 -13.16 13.21 12.78
CA PHE A 155 -13.00 11.79 13.07
C PHE A 155 -14.23 10.98 12.73
N GLU A 156 -14.08 10.02 11.86
CA GLU A 156 -15.12 9.04 11.57
C GLU A 156 -14.61 7.61 11.78
N TRP A 157 -15.39 6.81 12.50
CA TRP A 157 -15.04 5.40 12.76
C TRP A 157 -14.83 4.57 11.49
N ARG A 158 -15.46 4.97 10.39
CA ARG A 158 -15.29 4.30 9.11
C ARG A 158 -13.84 4.35 8.59
N ASP A 159 -13.07 5.37 8.96
CA ASP A 159 -11.69 5.57 8.49
C ASP A 159 -10.72 4.50 8.99
N ILE A 160 -11.11 3.74 10.02
CA ILE A 160 -10.34 2.60 10.50
C ILE A 160 -10.41 1.39 9.53
N ALA A 161 -11.47 1.28 8.73
CA ALA A 161 -11.69 0.10 7.87
C ALA A 161 -10.57 -0.11 6.84
N PRO A 162 -10.18 0.90 6.03
CA PRO A 162 -9.08 0.75 5.09
C PRO A 162 -7.75 0.44 5.80
N LEU A 163 -7.47 1.05 6.95
CA LEU A 163 -6.27 0.77 7.73
C LEU A 163 -6.22 -0.71 8.15
N ILE A 164 -7.30 -1.25 8.71
CA ILE A 164 -7.36 -2.66 9.15
C ILE A 164 -7.17 -3.61 7.97
N VAL A 165 -7.87 -3.37 6.85
CA VAL A 165 -7.81 -4.26 5.68
C VAL A 165 -6.40 -4.30 5.12
N TRP A 166 -5.78 -3.15 4.86
CA TRP A 166 -4.46 -3.10 4.23
C TRP A 166 -3.34 -3.50 5.18
N ALA A 167 -3.43 -3.19 6.47
CA ALA A 167 -2.51 -3.71 7.49
C ALA A 167 -2.61 -5.25 7.62
N ALA A 168 -3.81 -5.82 7.52
CA ALA A 168 -3.98 -7.27 7.50
C ALA A 168 -3.38 -7.92 6.25
N VAL A 169 -3.55 -7.31 5.07
CA VAL A 169 -2.88 -7.75 3.83
C VAL A 169 -1.36 -7.74 4.00
N TRP A 170 -0.81 -6.64 4.51
CA TRP A 170 0.63 -6.53 4.77
C TRP A 170 1.10 -7.58 5.78
N ALA A 171 0.42 -7.72 6.92
CA ALA A 171 0.77 -8.67 7.97
C ALA A 171 0.73 -10.13 7.47
N MET A 172 -0.29 -10.48 6.68
CA MET A 172 -0.40 -11.81 6.08
C MET A 172 0.81 -12.12 5.19
N HIS A 173 1.24 -11.18 4.35
CA HIS A 173 2.37 -11.38 3.44
C HIS A 173 3.68 -11.39 4.22
N TRP A 174 3.85 -10.49 5.19
CA TRP A 174 5.06 -10.36 5.98
C TRP A 174 5.30 -11.54 6.92
N PHE A 175 4.32 -11.88 7.74
CA PHE A 175 4.49 -12.90 8.79
C PHE A 175 4.23 -14.33 8.32
N TRP A 176 3.45 -14.52 7.30
CA TRP A 176 3.02 -15.84 6.88
C TRP A 176 3.60 -16.31 5.55
N LEU A 177 3.52 -15.50 4.50
CA LEU A 177 4.00 -15.91 3.18
C LEU A 177 5.51 -15.77 3.02
N ARG A 178 6.08 -14.67 3.46
CA ARG A 178 7.52 -14.42 3.36
C ARG A 178 8.37 -15.47 4.09
N PRO A 179 8.16 -15.78 5.39
CA PRO A 179 8.99 -16.77 6.09
C PRO A 179 8.86 -18.17 5.51
N ALA A 180 7.68 -18.53 5.01
CA ALA A 180 7.42 -19.87 4.50
C ALA A 180 8.13 -20.17 3.16
N TYR A 181 8.38 -19.15 2.33
CA TYR A 181 8.82 -19.35 0.94
C TYR A 181 10.08 -18.59 0.54
N GLY A 182 10.68 -17.87 1.47
CA GLY A 182 11.91 -17.10 1.24
C GLY A 182 11.70 -15.89 0.32
N LEU A 183 12.46 -14.83 0.60
CA LEU A 183 12.55 -13.69 -0.30
C LEU A 183 13.91 -13.05 -0.15
N PRO A 184 14.38 -12.38 -1.20
CA PRO A 184 15.37 -11.32 -1.03
C PRO A 184 14.71 -10.22 -0.18
N GLY A 185 14.92 -10.24 1.14
CA GLY A 185 14.34 -9.29 2.09
C GLY A 185 14.74 -7.85 1.85
N ASP A 186 15.83 -7.65 1.14
CA ASP A 186 16.50 -6.37 0.93
C ASP A 186 15.63 -5.36 0.15
N LEU A 187 14.90 -5.82 -0.86
CA LEU A 187 14.07 -4.91 -1.67
C LEU A 187 12.88 -4.37 -0.90
N HIS A 188 12.19 -5.22 -0.12
CA HIS A 188 11.06 -4.76 0.69
C HIS A 188 11.52 -3.81 1.80
N LEU A 189 12.65 -4.12 2.46
CA LEU A 189 13.24 -3.24 3.46
C LEU A 189 13.64 -1.89 2.84
N ALA A 190 14.21 -1.89 1.64
CA ALA A 190 14.55 -0.66 0.91
C ALA A 190 13.27 0.17 0.59
N ILE A 191 12.20 -0.46 0.12
CA ILE A 191 10.94 0.22 -0.18
C ILE A 191 10.28 0.73 1.11
N GLY A 192 10.24 -0.08 2.18
CA GLY A 192 9.72 0.32 3.47
C GLY A 192 10.49 1.49 4.07
N SER A 193 11.80 1.39 4.07
CA SER A 193 12.71 2.46 4.53
C SER A 193 12.51 3.76 3.73
N LEU A 194 12.42 3.67 2.39
CA LEU A 194 12.15 4.82 1.54
C LEU A 194 10.78 5.44 1.84
N THR A 195 9.74 4.62 1.99
CA THR A 195 8.39 5.10 2.34
C THR A 195 8.42 5.82 3.69
N GLY A 196 9.07 5.24 4.70
CA GLY A 196 9.20 5.85 6.02
C GLY A 196 9.96 7.17 5.97
N VAL A 197 11.11 7.22 5.30
CA VAL A 197 11.92 8.44 5.15
C VAL A 197 11.15 9.52 4.40
N VAL A 198 10.50 9.20 3.29
CA VAL A 198 9.72 10.19 2.52
C VAL A 198 8.58 10.77 3.37
N THR A 199 7.83 9.93 4.07
CA THR A 199 6.74 10.38 4.95
C THR A 199 7.28 11.26 6.08
N MET A 200 8.41 10.87 6.70
CA MET A 200 9.06 11.64 7.76
C MET A 200 9.57 13.00 7.26
N VAL A 201 10.19 13.04 6.08
CA VAL A 201 10.72 14.29 5.49
C VAL A 201 9.58 15.24 5.12
N ILE A 202 8.48 14.74 4.58
CA ILE A 202 7.27 15.54 4.30
C ILE A 202 6.72 16.12 5.61
N GLY A 203 6.61 15.29 6.66
CA GLY A 203 6.15 15.73 7.98
C GLY A 203 7.06 16.81 8.58
N LEU A 204 8.37 16.59 8.61
CA LEU A 204 9.34 17.57 9.10
C LEU A 204 9.31 18.88 8.29
N GLY A 205 9.18 18.78 6.97
CA GLY A 205 9.02 19.94 6.09
C GLY A 205 7.80 20.78 6.47
N GLY A 206 6.67 20.14 6.75
CA GLY A 206 5.45 20.81 7.22
C GLY A 206 5.63 21.44 8.60
N VAL A 207 6.25 20.74 9.55
CA VAL A 207 6.56 21.31 10.89
C VAL A 207 7.44 22.56 10.76
N THR A 208 8.48 22.50 9.93
CA THR A 208 9.36 23.67 9.74
C THR A 208 8.65 24.83 9.04
N TYR A 209 7.72 24.55 8.12
CA TYR A 209 6.90 25.56 7.48
C TYR A 209 6.00 26.28 8.48
N VAL A 210 5.24 25.54 9.30
CA VAL A 210 4.35 26.13 10.33
C VAL A 210 5.15 26.91 11.35
N ALA A 211 6.28 26.37 11.85
CA ALA A 211 7.14 27.08 12.78
C ALA A 211 7.71 28.37 12.17
N GLY A 212 8.07 28.36 10.90
CA GLY A 212 8.54 29.55 10.18
C GLY A 212 7.47 30.61 10.01
N ASP A 213 6.24 30.20 9.76
CA ASP A 213 5.07 31.10 9.64
C ASP A 213 4.74 31.78 10.99
N GLU A 214 4.71 31.02 12.08
CA GLU A 214 4.50 31.56 13.43
C GLU A 214 5.61 32.55 13.86
N ILE A 215 6.88 32.22 13.57
CA ILE A 215 7.99 33.13 13.84
C ILE A 215 7.85 34.41 13.01
N SER A 216 7.50 34.28 11.73
CA SER A 216 7.32 35.43 10.84
C SER A 216 6.15 36.31 11.30
N ALA A 217 5.04 35.73 11.72
CA ALA A 217 3.88 36.42 12.26
C ALA A 217 4.23 37.20 13.54
N SER A 218 5.01 36.61 14.43
CA SER A 218 5.46 37.24 15.68
C SER A 218 6.41 38.43 15.47
N VAL A 219 7.20 38.39 14.39
CA VAL A 219 8.17 39.44 14.05
C VAL A 219 7.50 40.60 13.30
N VAL A 220 6.48 40.35 12.50
CA VAL A 220 5.87 41.36 11.60
C VAL A 220 4.67 42.06 12.22
N GLU A 221 4.20 41.65 13.41
CA GLU A 221 3.11 42.31 14.20
C GLU A 221 1.79 42.62 13.42
N ARG A 222 1.59 42.06 12.23
CA ARG A 222 0.52 42.43 11.27
C ARG A 222 -0.43 41.34 10.85
N LEU A 223 -0.26 40.11 11.29
CA LEU A 223 -1.22 39.05 10.98
C LEU A 223 -2.14 38.83 12.19
N PRO A 224 -3.46 38.75 11.97
CA PRO A 224 -4.40 38.49 13.05
C PRO A 224 -4.06 37.15 13.70
N ALA A 225 -3.80 37.17 14.99
CA ALA A 225 -3.70 35.94 15.80
C ALA A 225 -5.02 35.16 15.69
N GLY A 226 -5.05 34.12 14.91
CA GLY A 226 -6.27 33.35 14.63
C GLY A 226 -6.06 32.15 13.73
N HIS A 227 -4.83 31.80 13.40
CA HIS A 227 -4.58 30.52 12.77
C HIS A 227 -4.54 29.46 13.86
N GLU A 228 -5.68 28.78 14.04
CA GLU A 228 -5.70 27.51 14.77
C GLU A 228 -4.69 26.59 14.10
N SER A 229 -3.79 25.98 14.88
CA SER A 229 -2.68 25.18 14.39
C SER A 229 -3.03 23.67 14.16
N PRO A 230 -4.16 23.32 13.52
CA PRO A 230 -4.40 21.93 13.14
C PRO A 230 -3.31 21.41 12.22
N GLU A 231 -2.72 22.29 11.39
CA GLU A 231 -1.66 21.91 10.47
C GLU A 231 -0.41 21.37 11.15
N LEU A 232 0.00 21.92 12.31
CA LEU A 232 1.16 21.44 13.05
C LEU A 232 0.98 19.99 13.52
N ALA A 233 -0.19 19.64 14.05
CA ALA A 233 -0.49 18.27 14.48
C ALA A 233 -0.44 17.28 13.33
N THR A 234 -0.97 17.63 12.15
CA THR A 234 -0.89 16.80 10.94
C THR A 234 0.55 16.46 10.59
N TRP A 235 1.43 17.46 10.58
CA TRP A 235 2.84 17.27 10.23
C TRP A 235 3.61 16.48 11.27
N LEU A 236 3.30 16.65 12.56
CA LEU A 236 3.88 15.84 13.63
C LEU A 236 3.45 14.37 13.53
N ILE A 237 2.19 14.11 13.21
CA ILE A 237 1.68 12.75 12.96
C ILE A 237 2.41 12.11 11.78
N ALA A 238 2.52 12.81 10.64
CA ALA A 238 3.24 12.30 9.48
C ALA A 238 4.72 12.00 9.79
N THR A 239 5.37 12.87 10.57
CA THR A 239 6.75 12.65 11.03
C THR A 239 6.85 11.41 11.91
N ALA A 240 5.96 11.24 12.87
CA ALA A 240 5.97 10.11 13.80
C ALA A 240 5.69 8.77 13.08
N VAL A 241 4.67 8.74 12.21
CA VAL A 241 4.34 7.54 11.41
C VAL A 241 5.50 7.18 10.48
N GLY A 242 6.06 8.17 9.79
CA GLY A 242 7.22 7.96 8.93
C GLY A 242 8.43 7.41 9.68
N ALA A 243 8.73 7.95 10.88
CA ALA A 243 9.81 7.47 11.74
C ALA A 243 9.57 6.03 12.21
N LEU A 244 8.34 5.67 12.58
CA LEU A 244 7.99 4.31 12.97
C LEU A 244 8.14 3.32 11.82
N VAL A 245 7.69 3.68 10.63
CA VAL A 245 7.84 2.85 9.41
C VAL A 245 9.33 2.70 9.03
N TRP A 246 10.11 3.75 9.21
CA TRP A 246 11.56 3.70 8.93
C TRP A 246 12.35 2.87 9.95
N ALA A 247 11.99 2.96 11.23
CA ALA A 247 12.67 2.25 12.31
C ALA A 247 12.38 0.73 12.33
N TRP A 248 11.33 0.31 11.65
CA TRP A 248 10.95 -1.10 11.50
C TRP A 248 11.72 -1.79 10.39
#